data_52b7e2c65080e3897769999dce8cd8a4
#
_entry.id   52b7e2c65080e3897769999dce8cd8a4
#
_cell.length_a   1.000
_cell.length_b   1.000
_cell.length_c   1.000
_cell.angle_alpha   90.00
_cell.angle_beta   90.00
_cell.angle_gamma   90.00
#
_symmetry.space_group_name_H-M   'P 1'
#
loop_
_entity.id
_entity.type
_entity.pdbx_description
1 polymer ?
#
loop_
_entity_poly.entity_id
_entity_poly.type
_entity_poly.pdbx_seq_one_letter_code
_entity_poly.pdbx_strand_id
1 'polypeptide(L)'
;MMEELAGRRLDVDLLARELGNWRTSSNSGPAYQGLSDGLRMLIVDGRLPVGAQLPSERALADALRVSRTTVTAAYTQMRDDGYLNGRRGARSTTALPVTRTAVASYTEPAAINLAAATLAAPLAAVSQAFTEAAHDVTPYLHDIGIELTGVPPLRVAIAERYCARGLPTHSDEIMVTTGALHAISLILATYTQPGDRVLVEQPTYHGALAAMATCGIRPVPVAMTGDGWDLDAVDAAVRQLSPSLAYL
;
A
#
# COMPACT_ATOMS: atom_id res chain seq x y z
N MET A 1 -16.11 -1.59 -17.67
CA MET A 1 -16.70 -2.23 -16.46
C MET A 1 -16.31 -1.56 -15.15
N MET A 2 -15.11 -0.96 -14.99
CA MET A 2 -14.74 -0.17 -13.79
C MET A 2 -15.34 1.24 -13.74
N GLU A 3 -15.57 1.89 -14.86
CA GLU A 3 -16.24 3.20 -14.95
C GLU A 3 -17.73 3.14 -14.61
N GLU A 4 -18.36 2.00 -14.78
CA GLU A 4 -19.79 1.79 -14.55
C GLU A 4 -20.17 1.62 -13.06
N LEU A 5 -19.20 1.39 -12.18
CA LEU A 5 -19.38 1.28 -10.72
C LEU A 5 -19.11 2.59 -9.98
N ALA A 6 -18.39 3.53 -10.59
CA ALA A 6 -18.18 4.87 -10.06
C ALA A 6 -19.49 5.65 -10.14
N GLY A 7 -20.09 5.94 -8.98
CA GLY A 7 -21.36 6.66 -8.87
C GLY A 7 -22.58 5.80 -8.56
N ARG A 8 -22.44 4.47 -8.47
CA ARG A 8 -23.55 3.60 -8.09
C ARG A 8 -23.97 3.86 -6.65
N ARG A 9 -25.26 4.14 -6.45
CA ARG A 9 -25.83 4.35 -5.13
C ARG A 9 -25.89 3.00 -4.40
N LEU A 10 -25.31 2.93 -3.22
CA LEU A 10 -25.36 1.76 -2.37
C LEU A 10 -26.77 1.60 -1.77
N ASP A 11 -27.25 0.37 -1.80
CA ASP A 11 -28.47 -0.02 -1.10
C ASP A 11 -28.20 0.02 0.42
N VAL A 12 -29.10 0.67 1.17
CA VAL A 12 -28.94 0.88 2.60
C VAL A 12 -29.06 -0.43 3.40
N ASP A 13 -29.93 -1.34 2.96
CA ASP A 13 -30.15 -2.60 3.67
C ASP A 13 -29.00 -3.56 3.40
N LEU A 14 -28.42 -3.52 2.19
CA LEU A 14 -27.21 -4.24 1.88
C LEU A 14 -26.05 -3.76 2.74
N LEU A 15 -25.84 -2.43 2.82
CA LEU A 15 -24.79 -1.86 3.65
C LEU A 15 -24.95 -2.21 5.13
N ALA A 16 -26.18 -2.17 5.65
CA ALA A 16 -26.45 -2.55 7.03
C ALA A 16 -26.14 -4.03 7.32
N ARG A 17 -26.41 -4.91 6.36
CA ARG A 17 -26.05 -6.34 6.45
C ARG A 17 -24.54 -6.56 6.40
N GLU A 18 -23.85 -5.87 5.48
CA GLU A 18 -22.40 -5.96 5.33
C GLU A 18 -21.64 -5.45 6.56
N LEU A 19 -22.16 -4.43 7.26
CA LEU A 19 -21.64 -3.95 8.53
C LEU A 19 -21.76 -4.98 9.64
N GLY A 20 -22.74 -5.88 9.58
CA GLY A 20 -22.94 -6.92 10.58
C GLY A 20 -23.00 -6.40 12.01
N ASN A 21 -22.30 -7.07 12.90
CA ASN A 21 -22.25 -6.67 14.32
C ASN A 21 -21.13 -5.65 14.62
N TRP A 22 -21.16 -4.49 13.98
CA TRP A 22 -20.19 -3.40 14.16
C TRP A 22 -20.10 -2.86 15.61
N ARG A 23 -21.05 -3.21 16.50
CA ARG A 23 -21.09 -2.85 17.91
C ARG A 23 -20.44 -3.88 18.83
N THR A 24 -19.52 -4.71 18.34
CA THR A 24 -18.90 -5.75 19.16
C THR A 24 -18.19 -5.18 20.38
N SER A 25 -18.24 -5.94 21.45
CA SER A 25 -17.88 -5.62 22.84
C SER A 25 -16.41 -5.29 23.11
N SER A 26 -15.54 -5.32 22.12
CA SER A 26 -14.13 -4.93 22.25
C SER A 26 -13.89 -3.43 22.09
N ASN A 27 -14.88 -2.67 21.61
CA ASN A 27 -14.75 -1.23 21.42
C ASN A 27 -15.55 -0.49 22.51
N SER A 28 -14.89 -0.20 23.65
CA SER A 28 -15.45 0.58 24.77
C SER A 28 -15.62 2.08 24.44
N GLY A 29 -15.47 2.46 23.17
CA GLY A 29 -15.59 3.83 22.67
C GLY A 29 -17.01 4.23 22.28
N PRO A 30 -17.21 5.51 21.89
CA PRO A 30 -18.47 6.00 21.38
C PRO A 30 -18.95 5.25 20.14
N ALA A 31 -20.26 5.03 19.99
CA ALA A 31 -20.85 4.23 18.94
C ALA A 31 -20.47 4.68 17.50
N TYR A 32 -20.16 5.98 17.28
CA TYR A 32 -19.72 6.46 15.98
C TYR A 32 -18.33 5.93 15.58
N GLN A 33 -17.45 5.67 16.53
CA GLN A 33 -16.12 5.08 16.24
C GLN A 33 -16.27 3.66 15.72
N GLY A 34 -17.05 2.81 16.37
CA GLY A 34 -17.31 1.46 15.89
C GLY A 34 -17.95 1.46 14.48
N LEU A 35 -18.84 2.42 14.21
CA LEU A 35 -19.44 2.55 12.88
C LEU A 35 -18.43 3.03 11.84
N SER A 36 -17.57 3.98 12.15
CA SER A 36 -16.52 4.44 11.21
C SER A 36 -15.49 3.34 10.96
N ASP A 37 -15.09 2.58 11.99
CA ASP A 37 -14.18 1.45 11.83
C ASP A 37 -14.78 0.35 10.95
N GLY A 38 -16.05 -0.02 11.17
CA GLY A 38 -16.76 -0.99 10.33
C GLY A 38 -16.82 -0.55 8.87
N LEU A 39 -17.20 0.70 8.61
CA LEU A 39 -17.23 1.26 7.24
C LEU A 39 -15.84 1.31 6.61
N ARG A 40 -14.82 1.68 7.37
CA ARG A 40 -13.42 1.71 6.93
C ARG A 40 -12.98 0.32 6.51
N MET A 41 -13.24 -0.70 7.32
CA MET A 41 -12.91 -2.09 6.99
C MET A 41 -13.57 -2.53 5.70
N LEU A 42 -14.86 -2.24 5.51
CA LEU A 42 -15.57 -2.59 4.28
C LEU A 42 -14.97 -1.92 3.03
N ILE A 43 -14.45 -0.68 3.15
CA ILE A 43 -13.78 0.01 2.04
C ILE A 43 -12.41 -0.62 1.79
N VAL A 44 -11.63 -0.87 2.84
CA VAL A 44 -10.28 -1.47 2.74
C VAL A 44 -10.37 -2.89 2.18
N ASP A 45 -11.33 -3.70 2.63
CA ASP A 45 -11.57 -5.06 2.14
C ASP A 45 -12.14 -5.08 0.70
N GLY A 46 -12.49 -3.89 0.15
CA GLY A 46 -13.09 -3.77 -1.17
C GLY A 46 -14.54 -4.27 -1.28
N ARG A 47 -15.18 -4.58 -0.16
CA ARG A 47 -16.62 -4.91 -0.10
C ARG A 47 -17.48 -3.68 -0.39
N LEU A 48 -16.98 -2.49 -0.04
CA LEU A 48 -17.49 -1.20 -0.52
C LEU A 48 -16.53 -0.64 -1.57
N PRO A 49 -16.94 -0.60 -2.86
CA PRO A 49 -16.10 -0.06 -3.92
C PRO A 49 -15.75 1.42 -3.69
N VAL A 50 -14.53 1.82 -4.04
CA VAL A 50 -14.14 3.23 -4.07
C VAL A 50 -14.97 3.99 -5.11
N GLY A 51 -15.42 5.22 -4.78
CA GLY A 51 -16.30 6.02 -5.63
C GLY A 51 -17.79 5.68 -5.49
N ALA A 52 -18.17 4.67 -4.69
CA ALA A 52 -19.56 4.35 -4.44
C ALA A 52 -20.26 5.43 -3.58
N GLN A 53 -21.50 5.77 -3.90
CA GLN A 53 -22.28 6.72 -3.10
C GLN A 53 -22.87 6.05 -1.85
N LEU A 54 -22.50 6.54 -0.68
CA LEU A 54 -23.10 6.10 0.58
C LEU A 54 -24.56 6.57 0.71
N PRO A 55 -25.40 5.80 1.44
CA PRO A 55 -26.72 6.26 1.84
C PRO A 55 -26.67 7.58 2.60
N SER A 56 -27.80 8.32 2.61
CA SER A 56 -27.91 9.53 3.43
C SER A 56 -27.77 9.16 4.92
N GLU A 57 -27.25 10.10 5.70
CA GLU A 57 -27.10 9.95 7.16
C GLU A 57 -28.41 9.51 7.82
N ARG A 58 -29.56 10.03 7.34
CA ARG A 58 -30.88 9.64 7.85
C ARG A 58 -31.22 8.20 7.50
N ALA A 59 -31.08 7.83 6.24
CA ALA A 59 -31.41 6.46 5.80
C ALA A 59 -30.55 5.41 6.50
N LEU A 60 -29.24 5.68 6.67
CA LEU A 60 -28.36 4.75 7.38
C LEU A 60 -28.67 4.71 8.89
N ALA A 61 -29.02 5.83 9.49
CA ALA A 61 -29.42 5.89 10.91
C ALA A 61 -30.69 5.05 11.16
N ASP A 62 -31.68 5.18 10.28
CA ASP A 62 -32.93 4.42 10.36
C ASP A 62 -32.65 2.90 10.19
N ALA A 63 -31.85 2.50 9.19
CA ALA A 63 -31.51 1.10 8.93
C ALA A 63 -30.71 0.45 10.07
N LEU A 64 -29.77 1.16 10.66
CA LEU A 64 -28.93 0.67 11.77
C LEU A 64 -29.56 0.86 13.15
N ARG A 65 -30.73 1.51 13.23
CA ARG A 65 -31.43 1.87 14.48
C ARG A 65 -30.53 2.64 15.46
N VAL A 66 -29.86 3.66 14.94
CA VAL A 66 -29.01 4.58 15.72
C VAL A 66 -29.48 6.01 15.55
N SER A 67 -28.93 6.92 16.38
CA SER A 67 -29.20 8.33 16.22
C SER A 67 -28.54 8.87 14.92
N ARG A 68 -29.19 9.83 14.25
CA ARG A 68 -28.61 10.54 13.11
C ARG A 68 -27.26 11.18 13.48
N THR A 69 -27.14 11.68 14.72
CA THR A 69 -25.88 12.27 15.22
C THR A 69 -24.73 11.27 15.22
N THR A 70 -24.99 9.99 15.52
CA THR A 70 -24.00 8.90 15.47
C THR A 70 -23.48 8.71 14.03
N VAL A 71 -24.36 8.67 13.04
CA VAL A 71 -23.98 8.52 11.64
C VAL A 71 -23.26 9.76 11.11
N THR A 72 -23.74 10.95 11.49
CA THR A 72 -23.09 12.21 11.13
C THR A 72 -21.67 12.28 11.68
N ALA A 73 -21.44 11.88 12.93
CA ALA A 73 -20.12 11.84 13.55
C ALA A 73 -19.21 10.82 12.85
N ALA A 74 -19.72 9.62 12.55
CA ALA A 74 -18.97 8.61 11.82
C ALA A 74 -18.56 9.09 10.41
N TYR A 75 -19.49 9.68 9.65
CA TYR A 75 -19.18 10.21 8.32
C TYR A 75 -18.22 11.40 8.36
N THR A 76 -18.27 12.21 9.43
CA THR A 76 -17.32 13.31 9.63
C THR A 76 -15.92 12.74 9.89
N GLN A 77 -15.80 11.80 10.82
CA GLN A 77 -14.54 11.12 11.10
C GLN A 77 -13.95 10.50 9.82
N MET A 78 -14.76 9.79 9.05
CA MET A 78 -14.29 9.16 7.82
C MET A 78 -13.87 10.18 6.73
N ARG A 79 -14.47 11.37 6.70
CA ARG A 79 -14.02 12.46 5.80
C ARG A 79 -12.68 13.02 6.27
N ASP A 80 -12.53 13.23 7.57
CA ASP A 80 -11.29 13.74 8.16
C ASP A 80 -10.13 12.74 7.96
N ASP A 81 -10.44 11.44 8.02
CA ASP A 81 -9.51 10.35 7.76
C ASP A 81 -9.30 10.06 6.25
N GLY A 82 -10.01 10.76 5.36
CA GLY A 82 -9.86 10.62 3.90
C GLY A 82 -10.57 9.42 3.27
N TYR A 83 -11.38 8.68 4.02
CA TYR A 83 -12.16 7.54 3.48
C TYR A 83 -13.49 7.96 2.83
N LEU A 84 -13.91 9.19 2.97
CA LEU A 84 -15.04 9.76 2.27
C LEU A 84 -14.71 11.09 1.61
N ASN A 85 -15.15 11.25 0.37
CA ASN A 85 -15.20 12.52 -0.33
C ASN A 85 -16.61 13.11 -0.23
N GLY A 86 -16.71 14.43 -0.19
CA GLY A 86 -17.97 15.18 -0.18
C GLY A 86 -18.00 16.25 0.90
N ARG A 87 -18.81 17.30 0.67
CA ARG A 87 -19.04 18.37 1.65
C ARG A 87 -20.16 17.97 2.61
N ARG A 88 -20.17 18.53 3.82
CA ARG A 88 -21.23 18.37 4.80
C ARG A 88 -22.58 18.75 4.17
N GLY A 89 -23.55 17.82 4.20
CA GLY A 89 -24.85 18.01 3.56
C GLY A 89 -24.96 17.58 2.10
N ALA A 90 -23.83 17.28 1.44
CA ALA A 90 -23.79 16.65 0.11
C ALA A 90 -23.69 15.13 0.23
N ARG A 91 -23.92 14.44 -0.90
CA ARG A 91 -23.73 12.99 -0.97
C ARG A 91 -22.25 12.65 -0.77
N SER A 92 -21.96 11.75 0.17
CA SER A 92 -20.61 11.25 0.43
C SER A 92 -20.30 10.07 -0.47
N THR A 93 -19.13 10.05 -1.07
CA THR A 93 -18.61 8.91 -1.86
C THR A 93 -17.44 8.30 -1.14
N THR A 94 -17.33 6.98 -1.20
CA THR A 94 -16.21 6.22 -0.65
C THR A 94 -14.91 6.61 -1.35
N ALA A 95 -13.85 6.72 -0.58
CA ALA A 95 -12.50 7.00 -1.06
C ALA A 95 -11.50 6.13 -0.30
N LEU A 96 -10.33 5.95 -0.84
CA LEU A 96 -9.17 5.57 -0.03
C LEU A 96 -8.43 6.86 0.30
N PRO A 97 -7.94 7.01 1.55
CA PRO A 97 -7.08 8.13 1.87
C PRO A 97 -5.95 8.13 0.85
N VAL A 98 -5.88 9.19 0.07
CA VAL A 98 -4.65 9.47 -0.66
C VAL A 98 -3.66 9.79 0.45
N THR A 99 -2.94 8.78 0.90
CA THR A 99 -1.73 9.01 1.65
C THR A 99 -0.84 9.77 0.67
N ARG A 100 -0.97 11.11 0.66
CA ARG A 100 0.19 11.91 0.37
C ARG A 100 1.15 11.41 1.44
N THR A 101 2.00 10.49 1.04
CA THR A 101 3.21 10.23 1.76
C THR A 101 3.83 11.62 1.81
N ALA A 102 3.54 12.38 2.88
CA ALA A 102 4.42 13.45 3.26
C ALA A 102 5.74 12.70 3.27
N VAL A 103 6.57 12.96 2.27
CA VAL A 103 7.98 12.60 2.34
C VAL A 103 8.35 13.29 3.63
N ALA A 104 8.37 12.51 4.71
CA ALA A 104 8.71 13.01 6.02
C ALA A 104 10.02 13.71 5.76
N SER A 105 10.05 15.02 5.98
CA SER A 105 11.26 15.78 5.78
C SER A 105 12.21 15.23 6.82
N TYR A 106 13.03 14.25 6.40
CA TYR A 106 14.08 13.66 7.25
C TYR A 106 15.18 14.68 7.60
N THR A 107 14.93 15.95 7.32
CA THR A 107 15.86 17.07 7.44
C THR A 107 15.82 17.76 8.80
N GLU A 108 14.88 17.45 9.70
CA GLU A 108 14.95 17.95 11.08
C GLU A 108 16.06 17.20 11.82
N PRO A 109 17.04 17.90 12.38
CA PRO A 109 18.12 17.27 13.15
C PRO A 109 17.58 16.81 14.51
N ALA A 110 16.85 15.69 14.52
CA ALA A 110 16.54 15.01 15.77
C ALA A 110 17.80 14.32 16.29
N ALA A 111 18.03 14.37 17.60
CA ALA A 111 19.18 13.74 18.23
C ALA A 111 19.24 12.23 17.94
N ILE A 112 18.09 11.58 17.82
CA ILE A 112 17.91 10.18 17.42
C ILE A 112 16.67 10.11 16.54
N ASN A 113 16.83 9.73 15.27
CA ASN A 113 15.71 9.54 14.33
C ASN A 113 15.35 8.05 14.26
N LEU A 114 14.27 7.67 14.93
CA LEU A 114 13.74 6.30 14.89
C LEU A 114 12.70 6.07 13.77
N ALA A 115 12.36 7.12 13.00
CA ALA A 115 11.39 7.01 11.91
C ALA A 115 12.04 6.61 10.57
N ALA A 116 13.37 6.63 10.47
CA ALA A 116 14.09 6.27 9.26
C ALA A 116 15.08 5.14 9.55
N ALA A 117 14.91 4.01 8.87
CA ALA A 117 15.84 2.88 8.92
C ALA A 117 16.97 3.06 7.88
N THR A 118 17.58 4.22 7.82
CA THR A 118 18.61 4.56 6.85
C THR A 118 19.90 5.00 7.56
N LEU A 119 21.02 4.49 7.07
CA LEU A 119 22.35 4.93 7.51
C LEU A 119 22.91 5.96 6.54
N ALA A 120 23.76 6.83 7.05
CA ALA A 120 24.54 7.73 6.20
C ALA A 120 25.46 6.90 5.28
N ALA A 121 25.60 7.35 4.03
CA ALA A 121 26.51 6.69 3.09
C ALA A 121 27.97 6.86 3.57
N PRO A 122 28.84 5.85 3.34
CA PRO A 122 30.26 5.95 3.64
C PRO A 122 30.93 6.94 2.66
N LEU A 123 31.01 8.20 3.05
CA LEU A 123 31.38 9.35 2.19
C LEU A 123 32.67 9.10 1.39
N ALA A 124 33.73 8.61 2.04
CA ALA A 124 35.01 8.38 1.38
C ALA A 124 34.92 7.33 0.25
N ALA A 125 34.26 6.19 0.54
CA ALA A 125 34.09 5.12 -0.44
C ALA A 125 33.20 5.55 -1.61
N VAL A 126 32.13 6.30 -1.33
CA VAL A 126 31.22 6.81 -2.37
C VAL A 126 31.93 7.84 -3.24
N SER A 127 32.68 8.79 -2.66
CA SER A 127 33.44 9.79 -3.42
C SER A 127 34.50 9.15 -4.31
N GLN A 128 35.21 8.13 -3.80
CA GLN A 128 36.18 7.38 -4.57
C GLN A 128 35.49 6.67 -5.75
N ALA A 129 34.39 5.94 -5.50
CA ALA A 129 33.67 5.23 -6.54
C ALA A 129 33.14 6.17 -7.64
N PHE A 130 32.66 7.36 -7.31
CA PHE A 130 32.29 8.37 -8.32
C PHE A 130 33.47 8.85 -9.15
N THR A 131 34.62 9.05 -8.52
CA THR A 131 35.84 9.48 -9.22
C THR A 131 36.31 8.37 -10.20
N GLU A 132 36.33 7.13 -9.78
CA GLU A 132 36.69 5.99 -10.63
C GLU A 132 35.68 5.82 -11.78
N ALA A 133 34.38 5.83 -11.49
CA ALA A 133 33.33 5.71 -12.50
C ALA A 133 33.37 6.84 -13.56
N ALA A 134 33.78 8.05 -13.19
CA ALA A 134 33.95 9.16 -14.13
C ALA A 134 34.99 8.89 -15.21
N HIS A 135 36.03 8.11 -14.93
CA HIS A 135 37.03 7.70 -15.93
C HIS A 135 36.48 6.65 -16.91
N ASP A 136 35.53 5.84 -16.47
CA ASP A 136 34.97 4.74 -17.25
C ASP A 136 33.70 5.12 -18.04
N VAL A 137 33.23 6.37 -17.93
CA VAL A 137 32.00 6.82 -18.55
C VAL A 137 32.09 6.99 -20.07
N THR A 138 33.31 7.25 -20.60
CA THR A 138 33.53 7.61 -22.00
C THR A 138 32.93 6.63 -23.01
N PRO A 139 33.04 5.29 -22.89
CA PRO A 139 32.40 4.36 -23.81
C PRO A 139 30.90 4.52 -23.94
N TYR A 140 30.23 4.92 -22.85
CA TYR A 140 28.77 5.05 -22.80
C TYR A 140 28.26 6.39 -23.36
N LEU A 141 29.14 7.40 -23.53
CA LEU A 141 28.78 8.70 -24.10
C LEU A 141 28.62 8.67 -25.63
N HIS A 142 29.07 7.61 -26.29
CA HIS A 142 28.94 7.42 -27.73
C HIS A 142 27.68 6.68 -28.13
N ASP A 143 26.90 6.18 -27.19
CA ASP A 143 25.64 5.48 -27.43
C ASP A 143 24.44 6.39 -27.08
N ILE A 144 23.24 5.95 -27.45
CA ILE A 144 21.99 6.66 -27.14
C ILE A 144 21.63 6.61 -25.63
N GLY A 145 22.41 5.89 -24.82
CA GLY A 145 22.27 5.82 -23.35
C GLY A 145 21.06 5.02 -22.87
N ILE A 146 20.51 4.12 -23.70
CA ILE A 146 19.37 3.27 -23.33
C ILE A 146 19.88 1.87 -22.96
N GLU A 147 19.92 1.60 -21.65
CA GLU A 147 20.25 0.28 -21.10
C GLU A 147 19.04 -0.24 -20.29
N LEU A 148 18.22 -1.07 -20.94
CA LEU A 148 16.95 -1.54 -20.38
C LEU A 148 17.13 -2.40 -19.10
N THR A 149 18.24 -3.14 -18.99
CA THR A 149 18.52 -4.05 -17.88
C THR A 149 19.72 -3.62 -17.03
N GLY A 150 20.35 -2.52 -17.40
CA GLY A 150 21.57 -2.00 -16.76
C GLY A 150 22.84 -2.39 -17.49
N VAL A 151 23.89 -1.57 -17.31
CA VAL A 151 25.17 -1.75 -18.00
C VAL A 151 25.80 -3.12 -17.72
N PRO A 152 26.34 -3.81 -18.73
CA PRO A 152 26.84 -5.18 -18.58
C PRO A 152 27.86 -5.38 -17.45
N PRO A 153 28.87 -4.52 -17.24
CA PRO A 153 29.81 -4.68 -16.15
C PRO A 153 29.17 -4.70 -14.76
N LEU A 154 28.14 -3.88 -14.54
CA LEU A 154 27.42 -3.85 -13.25
C LEU A 154 26.60 -5.13 -13.05
N ARG A 155 25.96 -5.64 -14.10
CA ARG A 155 25.20 -6.89 -14.04
C ARG A 155 26.11 -8.08 -13.71
N VAL A 156 27.30 -8.13 -14.32
CA VAL A 156 28.32 -9.16 -14.04
C VAL A 156 28.78 -9.06 -12.57
N ALA A 157 29.14 -7.88 -12.10
CA ALA A 157 29.59 -7.68 -10.72
C ALA A 157 28.53 -8.07 -9.69
N ILE A 158 27.25 -7.81 -9.97
CA ILE A 158 26.12 -8.21 -9.12
C ILE A 158 25.98 -9.74 -9.12
N ALA A 159 26.01 -10.38 -10.29
CA ALA A 159 25.92 -11.83 -10.41
C ALA A 159 27.06 -12.55 -9.66
N GLU A 160 28.29 -12.08 -9.81
CA GLU A 160 29.46 -12.59 -9.09
C GLU A 160 29.28 -12.47 -7.57
N ARG A 161 28.71 -11.36 -7.10
CA ARG A 161 28.43 -11.16 -5.67
C ARG A 161 27.40 -12.18 -5.13
N TYR A 162 26.38 -12.53 -5.93
CA TYR A 162 25.43 -13.58 -5.54
C TYR A 162 26.09 -14.96 -5.55
N CYS A 163 26.90 -15.27 -6.58
CA CYS A 163 27.66 -16.51 -6.63
C CYS A 163 28.59 -16.67 -5.43
N ALA A 164 29.30 -15.61 -5.04
CA ALA A 164 30.20 -15.63 -3.87
C ALA A 164 29.43 -15.85 -2.53
N ARG A 165 28.11 -15.65 -2.52
CA ARG A 165 27.22 -15.93 -1.37
C ARG A 165 26.53 -17.28 -1.45
N GLY A 166 26.90 -18.10 -2.40
CA GLY A 166 26.36 -19.46 -2.58
C GLY A 166 25.09 -19.53 -3.44
N LEU A 167 24.68 -18.44 -4.09
CA LEU A 167 23.58 -18.43 -5.04
C LEU A 167 24.12 -18.34 -6.47
N PRO A 168 24.21 -19.45 -7.22
CA PRO A 168 24.62 -19.41 -8.63
C PRO A 168 23.70 -18.48 -9.42
N THR A 169 24.28 -17.45 -10.03
CA THR A 169 23.53 -16.41 -10.72
C THR A 169 24.26 -16.01 -12.00
N HIS A 170 23.55 -15.94 -13.11
CA HIS A 170 24.06 -15.44 -14.37
C HIS A 170 23.75 -13.97 -14.56
N SER A 171 24.62 -13.23 -15.29
CA SER A 171 24.40 -11.80 -15.54
C SER A 171 23.08 -11.48 -16.27
N ASP A 172 22.55 -12.43 -17.03
CA ASP A 172 21.27 -12.28 -17.76
C ASP A 172 20.04 -12.38 -16.84
N GLU A 173 20.23 -12.86 -15.62
CA GLU A 173 19.19 -12.90 -14.57
C GLU A 173 19.16 -11.62 -13.76
N ILE A 174 20.05 -10.66 -14.04
CA ILE A 174 20.15 -9.39 -13.32
C ILE A 174 19.51 -8.26 -14.12
N MET A 175 18.58 -7.56 -13.48
CA MET A 175 18.07 -6.28 -13.92
C MET A 175 18.39 -5.20 -12.88
N VAL A 176 19.07 -4.15 -13.31
CA VAL A 176 19.39 -2.99 -12.46
C VAL A 176 18.23 -2.03 -12.44
N THR A 177 17.82 -1.60 -11.26
CA THR A 177 16.74 -0.63 -11.07
C THR A 177 17.25 0.61 -10.34
N THR A 178 16.48 1.70 -10.38
CA THR A 178 16.79 2.95 -9.63
C THR A 178 16.41 2.84 -8.15
N GLY A 179 16.64 1.69 -7.55
CA GLY A 179 16.39 1.39 -6.14
C GLY A 179 15.26 0.39 -5.93
N ALA A 180 15.13 -0.10 -4.69
CA ALA A 180 14.18 -1.15 -4.31
C ALA A 180 12.73 -0.78 -4.62
N LEU A 181 12.31 0.47 -4.42
CA LEU A 181 10.94 0.91 -4.70
C LEU A 181 10.61 0.82 -6.21
N HIS A 182 11.58 1.11 -7.07
CA HIS A 182 11.43 0.91 -8.52
C HIS A 182 11.26 -0.58 -8.85
N ALA A 183 12.06 -1.46 -8.24
CA ALA A 183 11.94 -2.91 -8.41
C ALA A 183 10.55 -3.40 -7.98
N ILE A 184 10.07 -2.98 -6.81
CA ILE A 184 8.71 -3.29 -6.32
C ILE A 184 7.66 -2.84 -7.34
N SER A 185 7.75 -1.60 -7.84
CA SER A 185 6.80 -1.06 -8.80
C SER A 185 6.78 -1.84 -10.11
N LEU A 186 7.95 -2.25 -10.62
CA LEU A 186 8.07 -3.08 -11.82
C LEU A 186 7.44 -4.46 -11.63
N ILE A 187 7.71 -5.12 -10.50
CA ILE A 187 7.14 -6.43 -10.17
C ILE A 187 5.61 -6.33 -10.10
N LEU A 188 5.10 -5.33 -9.38
CA LEU A 188 3.66 -5.12 -9.28
C LEU A 188 3.04 -4.87 -10.65
N ALA A 189 3.61 -3.99 -11.48
CA ALA A 189 3.10 -3.68 -12.81
C ALA A 189 3.14 -4.89 -13.77
N THR A 190 4.09 -5.82 -13.55
CA THR A 190 4.28 -6.99 -14.42
C THR A 190 3.36 -8.15 -14.05
N TYR A 191 3.17 -8.39 -12.75
CA TYR A 191 2.51 -9.60 -12.26
C TYR A 191 1.11 -9.37 -11.69
N THR A 192 0.64 -8.11 -11.64
CA THR A 192 -0.68 -7.80 -11.10
C THR A 192 -1.48 -6.87 -12.01
N GLN A 193 -2.79 -6.84 -11.78
CA GLN A 193 -3.72 -5.92 -12.42
C GLN A 193 -4.50 -5.13 -11.37
N PRO A 194 -5.08 -3.95 -11.72
CA PRO A 194 -5.94 -3.22 -10.80
C PRO A 194 -7.07 -4.08 -10.25
N GLY A 195 -7.19 -4.11 -8.93
CA GLY A 195 -8.15 -4.94 -8.22
C GLY A 195 -7.60 -6.26 -7.68
N ASP A 196 -6.40 -6.68 -8.12
CA ASP A 196 -5.73 -7.86 -7.58
C ASP A 196 -5.39 -7.71 -6.10
N ARG A 197 -5.19 -8.86 -5.46
CA ARG A 197 -4.81 -8.95 -4.06
C ARG A 197 -3.35 -9.34 -3.95
N VAL A 198 -2.62 -8.60 -3.11
CA VAL A 198 -1.24 -8.91 -2.75
C VAL A 198 -1.15 -9.11 -1.25
N LEU A 199 -0.67 -10.28 -0.83
CA LEU A 199 -0.43 -10.58 0.57
C LEU A 199 0.72 -9.71 1.07
N VAL A 200 0.58 -9.09 2.24
CA VAL A 200 1.61 -8.27 2.87
C VAL A 200 1.72 -8.59 4.35
N GLU A 201 2.91 -8.51 4.89
CA GLU A 201 3.08 -8.56 6.34
C GLU A 201 2.57 -7.28 7.02
N GLN A 202 2.19 -7.37 8.28
CA GLN A 202 1.77 -6.21 9.06
C GLN A 202 2.52 -6.20 10.41
N PRO A 203 3.37 -5.17 10.66
CA PRO A 203 3.64 -3.99 9.82
C PRO A 203 4.50 -4.30 8.59
N THR A 204 4.38 -3.47 7.54
CA THR A 204 5.19 -3.59 6.31
C THR A 204 5.72 -2.21 5.86
N TYR A 205 6.57 -2.23 4.83
CA TYR A 205 7.16 -1.02 4.27
C TYR A 205 6.11 -0.13 3.59
N HIS A 206 5.97 1.10 4.09
CA HIS A 206 4.97 2.06 3.59
C HIS A 206 5.14 2.39 2.09
N GLY A 207 6.37 2.36 1.55
CA GLY A 207 6.63 2.58 0.13
C GLY A 207 6.02 1.48 -0.76
N ALA A 208 6.01 0.22 -0.30
CA ALA A 208 5.35 -0.87 -1.00
C ALA A 208 3.83 -0.67 -1.03
N LEU A 209 3.24 -0.25 0.09
CA LEU A 209 1.81 0.07 0.14
C LEU A 209 1.44 1.23 -0.80
N ALA A 210 2.29 2.27 -0.89
CA ALA A 210 2.09 3.38 -1.82
C ALA A 210 2.18 2.93 -3.28
N ALA A 211 3.14 2.05 -3.62
CA ALA A 211 3.24 1.48 -4.96
C ALA A 211 2.01 0.63 -5.32
N MET A 212 1.54 -0.22 -4.39
CA MET A 212 0.31 -1.01 -4.56
C MET A 212 -0.90 -0.11 -4.80
N ALA A 213 -1.06 0.96 -4.00
CA ALA A 213 -2.15 1.91 -4.17
C ALA A 213 -2.11 2.59 -5.55
N THR A 214 -0.92 2.94 -6.06
CA THR A 214 -0.74 3.53 -7.39
C THR A 214 -1.15 2.57 -8.50
N CYS A 215 -0.90 1.26 -8.32
CA CYS A 215 -1.30 0.22 -9.26
C CYS A 215 -2.77 -0.25 -9.07
N GLY A 216 -3.51 0.32 -8.12
CA GLY A 216 -4.89 -0.10 -7.83
C GLY A 216 -5.01 -1.47 -7.18
N ILE A 217 -3.95 -1.95 -6.54
CA ILE A 217 -3.84 -3.26 -5.90
C ILE A 217 -4.41 -3.19 -4.48
N ARG A 218 -4.98 -4.30 -4.03
CA ARG A 218 -5.53 -4.46 -2.67
C ARG A 218 -4.55 -5.23 -1.79
N PRO A 219 -3.86 -4.59 -0.84
CA PRO A 219 -3.03 -5.31 0.12
C PRO A 219 -3.91 -6.14 1.05
N VAL A 220 -3.49 -7.38 1.30
CA VAL A 220 -4.08 -8.31 2.25
C VAL A 220 -3.09 -8.49 3.40
N PRO A 221 -3.31 -7.82 4.55
CA PRO A 221 -2.36 -7.88 5.65
C PRO A 221 -2.43 -9.20 6.39
N VAL A 222 -1.28 -9.76 6.71
CA VAL A 222 -1.09 -10.87 7.65
C VAL A 222 -0.25 -10.38 8.82
N ALA A 223 -0.74 -10.61 10.03
CA ALA A 223 -0.06 -10.16 11.24
C ALA A 223 1.27 -10.88 11.45
N MET A 224 2.27 -10.12 11.90
CA MET A 224 3.51 -10.67 12.45
C MET A 224 3.31 -11.01 13.93
N THR A 225 3.79 -12.17 14.33
CA THR A 225 3.87 -12.60 15.74
C THR A 225 5.28 -12.40 16.28
N GLY A 226 5.48 -12.66 17.58
CA GLY A 226 6.82 -12.65 18.19
C GLY A 226 7.78 -13.68 17.58
N ASP A 227 7.24 -14.75 16.98
CA ASP A 227 8.00 -15.86 16.38
C ASP A 227 8.09 -15.76 14.85
N GLY A 228 7.60 -14.67 14.25
CA GLY A 228 7.57 -14.46 12.81
C GLY A 228 6.16 -14.40 12.23
N TRP A 229 5.96 -14.92 11.02
CA TRP A 229 4.66 -14.90 10.37
C TRP A 229 3.69 -15.92 11.00
N ASP A 230 2.45 -15.53 11.15
CA ASP A 230 1.35 -16.43 11.44
C ASP A 230 1.05 -17.29 10.19
N LEU A 231 1.66 -18.48 10.13
CA LEU A 231 1.56 -19.37 8.97
C LEU A 231 0.14 -19.87 8.74
N ASP A 232 -0.66 -20.02 9.79
CA ASP A 232 -2.07 -20.43 9.65
C ASP A 232 -2.88 -19.30 9.02
N ALA A 233 -2.63 -18.05 9.42
CA ALA A 233 -3.24 -16.89 8.79
C ALA A 233 -2.79 -16.68 7.34
N VAL A 234 -1.52 -16.93 7.02
CA VAL A 234 -1.00 -16.94 5.63
C VAL A 234 -1.73 -17.98 4.79
N ASP A 235 -1.80 -19.23 5.27
CA ASP A 235 -2.46 -20.33 4.56
C ASP A 235 -3.96 -20.04 4.34
N ALA A 236 -4.64 -19.52 5.37
CA ALA A 236 -6.03 -19.11 5.27
C ALA A 236 -6.22 -17.99 4.24
N ALA A 237 -5.37 -16.97 4.24
CA ALA A 237 -5.41 -15.87 3.28
C ALA A 237 -5.19 -16.35 1.85
N VAL A 238 -4.21 -17.23 1.63
CA VAL A 238 -3.94 -17.82 0.30
C VAL A 238 -5.14 -18.61 -0.21
N ARG A 239 -5.73 -19.48 0.62
CA ARG A 239 -6.87 -20.31 0.22
C ARG A 239 -8.13 -19.51 -0.02
N GLN A 240 -8.42 -18.52 0.82
CA GLN A 240 -9.70 -17.79 0.77
C GLN A 240 -9.70 -16.64 -0.24
N LEU A 241 -8.56 -16.00 -0.41
CA LEU A 241 -8.45 -14.76 -1.15
C LEU A 241 -7.68 -14.89 -2.47
N SER A 242 -6.95 -16.00 -2.66
CA SER A 242 -6.18 -16.30 -3.87
C SER A 242 -5.34 -15.08 -4.32
N PRO A 243 -4.41 -14.57 -3.48
CA PRO A 243 -3.59 -13.43 -3.85
C PRO A 243 -2.71 -13.76 -5.06
N SER A 244 -2.53 -12.79 -5.96
CA SER A 244 -1.68 -12.94 -7.15
C SER A 244 -0.20 -12.91 -6.80
N LEU A 245 0.15 -12.26 -5.69
CA LEU A 245 1.53 -12.06 -5.25
C LEU A 245 1.57 -11.98 -3.71
N ALA A 246 2.74 -12.27 -3.14
CA ALA A 246 3.06 -11.98 -1.75
C ALA A 246 4.29 -11.06 -1.70
N TYR A 247 4.23 -10.02 -0.86
CA TYR A 247 5.33 -9.14 -0.48
C TYR A 247 5.57 -9.31 1.02
N LEU A 248 6.64 -10.00 1.36
CA LEU A 248 6.97 -10.44 2.72
C LEU A 248 8.39 -9.98 3.08
#